data_679ef282083342087579a41d915c12d9
#
_entry.id   679ef282083342087579a41d915c12d9
#
_cell.length_a   1.000
_cell.length_b   1.000
_cell.length_c   1.000
_cell.angle_alpha   90.00
_cell.angle_beta   90.00
_cell.angle_gamma   90.00
#
_symmetry.space_group_name_H-M   'P 1'
#
loop_
_entity.id
_entity.type
_entity.pdbx_description
1 polymer ?
#
loop_
_entity_poly.entity_id
_entity_poly.type
_entity_poly.pdbx_seq_one_letter_code
_entity_poly.pdbx_strand_id
1 'polypeptide(L)'
;MSFSTKGEYGVRLMAQLARRFGTGPASLTDIAEEEDLPRAYLEQLVISLRDAELVQSTRGAHGGYELTRPPEQIVMAEVLRALEGPIAPMICATDDPSHLVCSRSGHCTVNFMWVRVRDAIAGALDSMTLADLVPPAGRLGGDVAPSPALRLNPAATTGPNPLALAD
;
A
#
# COMPACT_ATOMS: atom_id res chain seq x y z
N MET A 1 -4.33 -12.62 4.26
CA MET A 1 -3.22 -11.75 3.85
C MET A 1 -3.18 -10.62 4.86
N SER A 2 -2.10 -10.43 5.55
CA SER A 2 -1.82 -9.25 6.37
C SER A 2 -0.64 -8.53 5.74
N PHE A 3 -0.69 -7.22 5.64
CA PHE A 3 0.49 -6.45 5.33
C PHE A 3 1.49 -6.62 6.48
N SER A 4 2.77 -6.68 6.15
CA SER A 4 3.82 -6.85 7.15
C SER A 4 4.15 -5.53 7.83
N THR A 5 4.95 -5.59 8.90
CA THR A 5 5.56 -4.42 9.53
C THR A 5 6.32 -3.55 8.50
N LYS A 6 6.84 -4.17 7.43
CA LYS A 6 7.51 -3.46 6.33
C LYS A 6 6.55 -2.53 5.59
N GLY A 7 5.34 -3.01 5.27
CA GLY A 7 4.30 -2.20 4.64
C GLY A 7 3.82 -1.08 5.57
N GLU A 8 3.52 -1.40 6.83
CA GLU A 8 3.05 -0.42 7.81
C GLU A 8 4.05 0.72 8.00
N TYR A 9 5.31 0.40 8.35
CA TYR A 9 6.32 1.43 8.61
C TYR A 9 6.74 2.18 7.36
N GLY A 10 6.76 1.49 6.20
CA GLY A 10 7.05 2.14 4.92
C GLY A 10 5.99 3.15 4.51
N VAL A 11 4.71 2.85 4.74
CA VAL A 11 3.61 3.81 4.50
C VAL A 11 3.71 5.02 5.45
N ARG A 12 4.04 4.81 6.74
CA ARG A 12 4.26 5.89 7.70
C ARG A 12 5.44 6.78 7.29
N LEU A 13 6.57 6.17 6.86
CA LEU A 13 7.71 6.90 6.30
C LEU A 13 7.30 7.74 5.10
N MET A 14 6.59 7.18 4.13
CA MET A 14 6.14 7.89 2.94
C MET A 14 5.19 9.05 3.28
N ALA A 15 4.28 8.86 4.24
CA ALA A 15 3.38 9.92 4.72
C ALA A 15 4.17 11.08 5.35
N GLN A 16 5.25 10.80 6.10
CA GLN A 16 6.13 11.83 6.65
C GLN A 16 6.89 12.60 5.55
N LEU A 17 7.37 11.90 4.52
CA LEU A 17 8.00 12.56 3.37
C LEU A 17 6.98 13.42 2.59
N ALA A 18 5.73 12.96 2.48
CA ALA A 18 4.68 13.72 1.82
C ALA A 18 4.32 15.01 2.56
N ARG A 19 4.25 14.98 3.89
CA ARG A 19 4.03 16.18 4.73
C ARG A 19 5.11 17.25 4.54
N ARG A 20 6.32 16.82 4.18
CA ARG A 20 7.50 17.69 3.98
C ARG A 20 7.78 17.99 2.52
N PHE A 21 6.94 17.53 1.60
CA PHE A 21 7.15 17.77 0.18
C PHE A 21 7.30 19.26 -0.14
N GLY A 22 8.35 19.61 -0.85
CA GLY A 22 8.67 21.00 -1.20
C GLY A 22 9.37 21.82 -0.11
N THR A 23 9.63 21.26 1.09
CA THR A 23 10.38 21.95 2.16
C THR A 23 11.85 21.54 2.22
N GLY A 24 12.25 20.57 1.40
CA GLY A 24 13.60 20.00 1.33
C GLY A 24 13.69 18.60 1.92
N PRO A 25 14.89 17.97 1.85
CA PRO A 25 15.10 16.62 2.31
C PRO A 25 14.89 16.45 3.81
N ALA A 26 14.28 15.34 4.22
CA ALA A 26 14.04 14.99 5.62
C ALA A 26 15.06 13.97 6.13
N SER A 27 15.53 14.14 7.36
CA SER A 27 16.39 13.19 8.04
C SER A 27 15.58 11.95 8.49
N LEU A 28 16.13 10.75 8.24
CA LEU A 28 15.53 9.52 8.79
C LEU A 28 15.57 9.48 10.32
N THR A 29 16.49 10.19 10.95
CA THR A 29 16.54 10.29 12.41
C THR A 29 15.32 11.03 12.92
N ASP A 30 15.00 12.19 12.34
CA ASP A 30 13.84 12.99 12.76
C ASP A 30 12.54 12.22 12.52
N ILE A 31 12.42 11.53 11.37
CA ILE A 31 11.24 10.69 11.07
C ILE A 31 11.13 9.52 12.05
N ALA A 32 12.25 8.88 12.40
CA ALA A 32 12.28 7.77 13.35
C ALA A 32 11.80 8.21 14.73
N GLU A 33 12.24 9.38 15.19
CA GLU A 33 11.83 9.96 16.47
C GLU A 33 10.35 10.36 16.47
N GLU A 34 9.87 11.03 15.43
CA GLU A 34 8.47 11.48 15.32
C GLU A 34 7.47 10.31 15.22
N GLU A 35 7.87 9.24 14.56
CA GLU A 35 7.00 8.08 14.32
C GLU A 35 7.21 6.96 15.35
N ASP A 36 8.16 7.11 16.29
CA ASP A 36 8.59 6.07 17.24
C ASP A 36 8.93 4.75 16.51
N LEU A 37 9.79 4.87 15.49
CA LEU A 37 10.22 3.74 14.67
C LEU A 37 11.73 3.52 14.75
N PRO A 38 12.21 2.27 14.65
CA PRO A 38 13.65 1.99 14.63
C PRO A 38 14.30 2.59 13.36
N ARG A 39 15.23 3.52 13.53
CA ARG A 39 15.95 4.17 12.42
C ARG A 39 16.61 3.14 11.48
N ALA A 40 17.27 2.13 12.03
CA ALA A 40 17.92 1.09 11.23
C ALA A 40 16.95 0.36 10.31
N TYR A 41 15.69 0.24 10.72
CA TYR A 41 14.66 -0.36 9.88
C TYR A 41 14.21 0.59 8.76
N LEU A 42 14.07 1.89 9.05
CA LEU A 42 13.77 2.91 8.03
C LEU A 42 14.86 2.98 6.95
N GLU A 43 16.13 2.80 7.32
CA GLU A 43 17.26 2.74 6.38
C GLU A 43 17.12 1.56 5.39
N GLN A 44 16.55 0.44 5.82
CA GLN A 44 16.25 -0.69 4.93
C GLN A 44 15.06 -0.41 4.01
N LEU A 45 13.99 0.20 4.55
CA LEU A 45 12.78 0.51 3.78
C LEU A 45 13.08 1.51 2.66
N VAL A 46 13.88 2.53 2.95
CA VAL A 46 14.22 3.58 1.99
C VAL A 46 14.99 3.04 0.78
N ILE A 47 15.73 1.94 0.94
CA ILE A 47 16.41 1.29 -0.20
C ILE A 47 15.38 0.80 -1.22
N SER A 48 14.38 0.03 -0.77
CA SER A 48 13.32 -0.49 -1.65
C SER A 48 12.52 0.65 -2.31
N LEU A 49 12.27 1.73 -1.57
CA LEU A 49 11.53 2.90 -2.09
C LEU A 49 12.36 3.69 -3.11
N ARG A 50 13.69 3.75 -2.95
CA ARG A 50 14.61 4.36 -3.92
C ARG A 50 14.72 3.52 -5.19
N ASP A 51 14.83 2.21 -5.04
CA ASP A 51 14.91 1.28 -6.19
C ASP A 51 13.63 1.34 -7.03
N ALA A 52 12.49 1.66 -6.41
CA ALA A 52 11.22 1.92 -7.08
C ALA A 52 11.05 3.38 -7.55
N GLU A 53 12.08 4.22 -7.43
CA GLU A 53 12.07 5.63 -7.84
C GLU A 53 10.98 6.49 -7.15
N LEU A 54 10.52 6.08 -5.97
CA LEU A 54 9.55 6.84 -5.17
C LEU A 54 10.22 7.88 -4.28
N VAL A 55 11.47 7.63 -3.89
CA VAL A 55 12.26 8.45 -2.97
C VAL A 55 13.65 8.67 -3.55
N GLN A 56 14.17 9.87 -3.37
CA GLN A 56 15.55 10.21 -3.69
C GLN A 56 16.31 10.67 -2.45
N SER A 57 17.66 10.58 -2.48
CA SER A 57 18.53 11.00 -1.38
C SER A 57 19.40 12.18 -1.79
N THR A 58 19.51 13.18 -0.90
CA THR A 58 20.41 14.31 -1.03
C THR A 58 21.53 14.19 0.00
N ARG A 59 22.81 14.32 -0.44
CA ARG A 59 23.98 14.28 0.44
C ARG A 59 24.30 15.67 1.01
N GLY A 60 24.93 15.69 2.18
CA GLY A 60 25.45 16.91 2.81
C GLY A 60 24.92 17.14 4.22
N ALA A 61 25.33 18.25 4.85
CA ALA A 61 24.94 18.60 6.22
C ALA A 61 23.40 18.81 6.37
N HIS A 62 22.72 19.19 5.31
CA HIS A 62 21.27 19.30 5.19
C HIS A 62 20.69 18.25 4.26
N GLY A 63 21.38 17.10 4.13
CA GLY A 63 20.95 15.99 3.33
C GLY A 63 19.85 15.18 4.01
N GLY A 64 19.26 14.26 3.24
CA GLY A 64 18.18 13.40 3.72
C GLY A 64 17.46 12.75 2.56
N TYR A 65 16.19 12.49 2.74
CA TYR A 65 15.34 11.84 1.76
C TYR A 65 14.13 12.69 1.44
N GLU A 66 13.70 12.64 0.19
CA GLU A 66 12.51 13.35 -0.29
C GLU A 66 11.80 12.55 -1.39
N LEU A 67 10.55 12.86 -1.66
CA LEU A 67 9.80 12.24 -2.74
C LEU A 67 10.34 12.70 -4.10
N THR A 68 10.34 11.81 -5.09
CA THR A 68 10.77 12.10 -6.47
C THR A 68 9.74 12.91 -7.25
N ARG A 69 8.48 12.89 -6.82
CA ARG A 69 7.34 13.55 -7.45
C ARG A 69 6.27 13.93 -6.43
N PRO A 70 5.31 14.82 -6.78
CA PRO A 70 4.25 15.24 -5.86
C PRO A 70 3.44 14.08 -5.28
N PRO A 71 3.00 14.16 -4.00
CA PRO A 71 2.24 13.10 -3.33
C PRO A 71 0.96 12.67 -4.09
N GLU A 72 0.32 13.59 -4.83
CA GLU A 72 -0.86 13.34 -5.67
C GLU A 72 -0.57 12.42 -6.87
N GLN A 73 0.70 12.29 -7.22
CA GLN A 73 1.16 11.46 -8.35
C GLN A 73 1.74 10.11 -7.89
N ILE A 74 1.75 9.85 -6.59
CA ILE A 74 2.24 8.59 -6.02
C ILE A 74 1.03 7.78 -5.59
N VAL A 75 0.76 6.70 -6.31
CA VAL A 75 -0.36 5.79 -6.02
C VAL A 75 0.02 4.83 -4.91
N MET A 76 -0.88 4.56 -3.98
CA MET A 76 -0.60 3.68 -2.83
C MET A 76 -0.23 2.26 -3.22
N ALA A 77 -0.75 1.77 -4.35
CA ALA A 77 -0.36 0.47 -4.89
C ALA A 77 1.13 0.40 -5.27
N GLU A 78 1.72 1.47 -5.80
CA GLU A 78 3.16 1.53 -6.11
C GLU A 78 4.00 1.44 -4.83
N VAL A 79 3.61 2.17 -3.79
CA VAL A 79 4.28 2.16 -2.49
C VAL A 79 4.28 0.75 -1.90
N LEU A 80 3.12 0.09 -1.87
CA LEU A 80 3.00 -1.24 -1.30
C LEU A 80 3.70 -2.31 -2.15
N ARG A 81 3.68 -2.20 -3.49
CA ARG A 81 4.47 -3.10 -4.35
C ARG A 81 5.97 -2.95 -4.15
N ALA A 82 6.46 -1.73 -3.93
CA ALA A 82 7.89 -1.48 -3.64
C ALA A 82 8.32 -2.10 -2.29
N LEU A 83 7.43 -2.12 -1.30
CA LEU A 83 7.70 -2.61 0.04
C LEU A 83 7.47 -4.12 0.19
N GLU A 84 6.34 -4.61 -0.28
CA GLU A 84 5.86 -5.99 -0.04
C GLU A 84 6.05 -6.92 -1.25
N GLY A 85 6.31 -6.34 -2.43
CA GLY A 85 6.25 -7.07 -3.69
C GLY A 85 4.83 -7.13 -4.27
N PRO A 86 4.58 -8.07 -5.19
CA PRO A 86 3.30 -8.18 -5.87
C PRO A 86 2.12 -8.37 -4.93
N ILE A 87 0.97 -7.80 -5.29
CA ILE A 87 -0.29 -8.06 -4.56
C ILE A 87 -0.73 -9.49 -4.88
N ALA A 88 -0.48 -10.38 -3.95
CA ALA A 88 -0.73 -11.81 -4.09
C ALA A 88 -1.43 -12.39 -2.87
N PRO A 89 -2.77 -12.36 -2.76
CA PRO A 89 -3.48 -13.01 -1.67
C PRO A 89 -3.23 -14.53 -1.63
N MET A 90 -2.94 -15.12 -2.81
CA MET A 90 -2.51 -16.50 -2.98
C MET A 90 -1.52 -16.60 -4.14
N ILE A 91 -0.65 -17.60 -4.12
CA ILE A 91 0.37 -17.83 -5.17
C ILE A 91 -0.21 -18.01 -6.60
N CYS A 92 -1.49 -18.36 -6.70
CA CYS A 92 -2.19 -18.50 -7.98
C CYS A 92 -2.95 -17.24 -8.41
N ALA A 93 -2.90 -16.19 -7.64
CA ALA A 93 -3.60 -14.93 -7.86
C ALA A 93 -2.68 -13.75 -7.55
N THR A 94 -1.53 -13.71 -8.18
CA THR A 94 -0.59 -12.58 -8.14
C THR A 94 -0.94 -11.57 -9.24
N ASP A 95 -0.61 -10.30 -9.03
CA ASP A 95 -0.69 -9.25 -10.05
C ASP A 95 0.58 -9.18 -10.92
N ASP A 96 1.61 -9.97 -10.59
CA ASP A 96 2.80 -10.14 -11.40
C ASP A 96 2.83 -11.55 -12.01
N PRO A 97 2.64 -11.69 -13.33
CA PRO A 97 2.66 -12.99 -14.02
C PRO A 97 3.99 -13.74 -13.87
N SER A 98 5.09 -13.05 -13.64
CA SER A 98 6.41 -13.69 -13.45
C SER A 98 6.50 -14.50 -12.14
N HIS A 99 5.63 -14.19 -11.18
CA HIS A 99 5.52 -14.88 -9.89
C HIS A 99 4.42 -15.95 -9.86
N LEU A 100 3.81 -16.27 -10.99
CA LEU A 100 2.77 -17.31 -11.06
C LEU A 100 3.39 -18.70 -10.98
N VAL A 101 3.24 -19.36 -9.84
CA VAL A 101 3.88 -20.68 -9.56
C VAL A 101 2.88 -21.84 -9.55
N CYS A 102 1.58 -21.57 -9.60
CA CYS A 102 0.56 -22.62 -9.49
C CYS A 102 0.22 -23.25 -10.85
N SER A 103 0.57 -24.52 -11.03
CA SER A 103 0.27 -25.27 -12.24
C SER A 103 -1.23 -25.51 -12.50
N ARG A 104 -2.09 -25.30 -11.50
CA ARG A 104 -3.55 -25.49 -11.58
C ARG A 104 -4.33 -24.19 -11.83
N SER A 105 -3.68 -23.05 -11.91
CA SER A 105 -4.34 -21.74 -12.01
C SER A 105 -5.35 -21.64 -13.16
N GLY A 106 -5.07 -22.26 -14.31
CA GLY A 106 -5.95 -22.23 -15.47
C GLY A 106 -7.21 -23.11 -15.40
N HIS A 107 -7.29 -24.03 -14.42
CA HIS A 107 -8.40 -25.00 -14.30
C HIS A 107 -9.01 -25.05 -12.89
N CYS A 108 -8.57 -24.16 -12.00
CA CYS A 108 -8.99 -24.18 -10.61
C CYS A 108 -10.16 -23.22 -10.39
N THR A 109 -11.31 -23.73 -9.99
CA THR A 109 -12.51 -22.92 -9.71
C THR A 109 -12.29 -21.96 -8.53
N VAL A 110 -11.41 -22.30 -7.58
CA VAL A 110 -11.08 -21.45 -6.43
C VAL A 110 -10.18 -20.27 -6.85
N ASN A 111 -9.42 -20.40 -7.92
CA ASN A 111 -8.58 -19.33 -8.46
C ASN A 111 -9.39 -18.07 -8.76
N PHE A 112 -10.58 -18.22 -9.35
CA PHE A 112 -11.46 -17.11 -9.67
C PHE A 112 -11.78 -16.23 -8.46
N MET A 113 -12.05 -16.83 -7.30
CA MET A 113 -12.30 -16.09 -6.05
C MET A 113 -11.07 -15.28 -5.63
N TRP A 114 -9.88 -15.88 -5.65
CA TRP A 114 -8.64 -15.21 -5.24
C TRP A 114 -8.23 -14.09 -6.20
N VAL A 115 -8.45 -14.26 -7.49
CA VAL A 115 -8.25 -13.19 -8.48
C VAL A 115 -9.15 -12.01 -8.16
N ARG A 116 -10.42 -12.23 -7.85
CA ARG A 116 -11.34 -11.14 -7.47
C ARG A 116 -10.92 -10.44 -6.18
N VAL A 117 -10.41 -11.17 -5.18
CA VAL A 117 -9.88 -10.58 -3.95
C VAL A 117 -8.66 -9.71 -4.25
N ARG A 118 -7.71 -10.22 -5.07
CA ARG A 118 -6.56 -9.44 -5.53
C ARG A 118 -7.00 -8.16 -6.22
N ASP A 119 -7.91 -8.26 -7.19
CA ASP A 119 -8.37 -7.12 -7.98
C ASP A 119 -9.09 -6.07 -7.11
N ALA A 120 -9.84 -6.50 -6.10
CA ALA A 120 -10.48 -5.60 -5.14
C ALA A 120 -9.44 -4.85 -4.29
N ILE A 121 -8.40 -5.53 -3.82
CA ILE A 121 -7.31 -4.92 -3.06
C ILE A 121 -6.51 -3.96 -3.96
N ALA A 122 -6.11 -4.42 -5.15
CA ALA A 122 -5.38 -3.59 -6.11
C ALA A 122 -6.18 -2.34 -6.48
N GLY A 123 -7.46 -2.49 -6.84
CA GLY A 123 -8.33 -1.37 -7.19
C GLY A 123 -8.54 -0.37 -6.06
N ALA A 124 -8.62 -0.83 -4.80
CA ALA A 124 -8.67 0.06 -3.65
C ALA A 124 -7.38 0.88 -3.50
N LEU A 125 -6.22 0.24 -3.64
CA LEU A 125 -4.92 0.89 -3.53
C LEU A 125 -4.60 1.79 -4.73
N ASP A 126 -5.02 1.41 -5.94
CA ASP A 126 -4.85 2.20 -7.16
C ASP A 126 -5.73 3.47 -7.17
N SER A 127 -6.83 3.47 -6.39
CA SER A 127 -7.71 4.63 -6.24
C SER A 127 -7.24 5.65 -5.19
N MET A 128 -6.18 5.35 -4.43
CA MET A 128 -5.63 6.18 -3.37
C MET A 128 -4.25 6.70 -3.76
N THR A 129 -3.98 7.96 -3.45
CA THR A 129 -2.67 8.57 -3.58
C THR A 129 -2.02 8.79 -2.22
N LEU A 130 -0.74 9.07 -2.21
CA LEU A 130 -0.03 9.43 -0.98
C LEU A 130 -0.55 10.73 -0.36
N ALA A 131 -1.11 11.64 -1.18
CA ALA A 131 -1.74 12.88 -0.71
C ALA A 131 -2.98 12.61 0.17
N ASP A 132 -3.70 11.52 -0.07
CA ASP A 132 -4.87 11.15 0.74
C ASP A 132 -4.51 10.80 2.20
N LEU A 133 -3.24 10.48 2.47
CA LEU A 133 -2.72 10.20 3.81
C LEU A 133 -2.24 11.46 4.55
N VAL A 134 -2.17 12.59 3.87
CA VAL A 134 -1.73 13.86 4.44
C VAL A 134 -2.94 14.80 4.59
N PRO A 135 -3.61 14.79 5.74
CA PRO A 135 -4.74 15.69 5.93
C PRO A 135 -4.26 17.14 5.84
N PRO A 136 -5.06 18.07 5.25
CA PRO A 136 -4.76 19.48 5.26
C PRO A 136 -4.54 19.98 6.70
N ALA A 137 -3.59 20.90 6.88
CA ALA A 137 -3.21 21.44 8.18
C ALA A 137 -4.44 21.83 9.01
N GLY A 138 -4.67 21.16 10.14
CA GLY A 138 -5.81 21.37 11.02
C GLY A 138 -6.74 20.16 11.22
N ARG A 139 -6.63 19.09 10.47
CA ARG A 139 -7.37 17.83 10.69
C ARG A 139 -6.44 16.71 11.16
N LEU A 140 -6.07 16.76 12.40
CA LEU A 140 -5.49 15.59 13.07
C LEU A 140 -6.62 14.78 13.69
N GLY A 141 -6.85 13.60 13.17
CA GLY A 141 -7.57 12.51 13.85
C GLY A 141 -9.08 12.48 13.64
N GLY A 142 -9.57 11.42 13.08
CA GLY A 142 -10.85 10.84 13.44
C GLY A 142 -11.97 10.85 12.40
N ASP A 143 -11.96 11.71 11.40
CA ASP A 143 -13.01 11.72 10.37
C ASP A 143 -12.46 11.44 8.95
N VAL A 144 -11.82 10.30 8.78
CA VAL A 144 -11.69 9.73 7.45
C VAL A 144 -13.04 9.10 7.12
N ALA A 145 -13.90 9.87 6.45
CA ALA A 145 -15.09 9.27 5.87
C ALA A 145 -14.63 8.11 4.98
N PRO A 146 -15.19 6.90 5.14
CA PRO A 146 -14.84 5.77 4.28
C PRO A 146 -15.02 6.19 2.83
N SER A 147 -13.98 5.98 2.01
CA SER A 147 -14.03 6.27 0.58
C SER A 147 -15.33 5.75 -0.02
N PRO A 148 -16.02 6.51 -0.88
CA PRO A 148 -17.26 6.07 -1.53
C PRO A 148 -17.13 4.73 -2.26
N ALA A 149 -15.91 4.33 -2.62
CA ALA A 149 -15.61 3.04 -3.25
C ALA A 149 -15.82 1.82 -2.33
N LEU A 150 -15.87 2.01 -1.00
CA LEU A 150 -16.10 0.93 -0.03
C LEU A 150 -17.57 0.76 0.38
N ARG A 151 -18.50 1.27 -0.40
CA ARG A 151 -19.89 0.87 -0.27
C ARG A 151 -20.03 -0.56 -0.80
N LEU A 152 -19.81 -1.52 0.08
CA LEU A 152 -20.21 -2.92 -0.16
C LEU A 152 -21.66 -2.89 -0.65
N ASN A 153 -21.87 -3.34 -1.88
CA ASN A 153 -23.21 -3.41 -2.47
C ASN A 153 -24.06 -4.37 -1.57
N PRO A 154 -25.08 -3.89 -0.84
CA PRO A 154 -25.86 -4.73 0.04
C PRO A 154 -26.72 -5.76 -0.70
N ALA A 155 -26.75 -5.72 -2.04
CA ALA A 155 -27.49 -6.68 -2.86
C ALA A 155 -26.79 -8.03 -3.08
N ALA A 156 -25.56 -8.23 -2.56
CA ALA A 156 -24.83 -9.49 -2.73
C ALA A 156 -25.15 -10.58 -1.66
N THR A 157 -26.07 -10.29 -0.71
CA THR A 157 -26.38 -11.22 0.40
C THR A 157 -27.66 -12.01 0.23
N THR A 158 -28.35 -11.93 -0.90
CA THR A 158 -29.57 -12.71 -1.18
C THR A 158 -29.41 -13.64 -2.37
N GLY A 159 -28.38 -14.48 -2.33
CA GLY A 159 -28.34 -15.69 -3.16
C GLY A 159 -28.92 -16.88 -2.37
N PRO A 160 -29.70 -17.80 -2.98
CA PRO A 160 -30.24 -18.95 -2.29
C PRO A 160 -29.09 -19.82 -1.76
N ASN A 161 -29.19 -20.18 -0.48
CA ASN A 161 -28.28 -21.10 0.19
C ASN A 161 -28.33 -22.48 -0.52
N PRO A 162 -27.25 -22.97 -1.13
CA PRO A 162 -27.25 -24.25 -1.87
C PRO A 162 -27.23 -25.49 -0.97
N LEU A 163 -27.38 -25.34 0.39
CA LEU A 163 -27.35 -26.46 1.34
C LEU A 163 -28.73 -26.88 1.84
N ALA A 164 -29.84 -26.44 1.21
CA ALA A 164 -31.20 -26.82 1.60
C ALA A 164 -31.81 -27.86 0.65
N LEU A 165 -31.08 -28.92 0.34
CA LEU A 165 -31.63 -30.13 -0.33
C LEU A 165 -30.86 -31.36 0.13
N ALA A 166 -31.25 -31.88 1.29
CA ALA A 166 -31.03 -33.27 1.65
C ALA A 166 -32.05 -33.63 2.76
N ASP A 167 -33.24 -34.07 2.39
CA ASP A 167 -34.08 -35.01 3.04
C ASP A 167 -34.47 -36.07 2.03
#